data_3047bc7998c749832e797efcbd71e13b
#
_entry.id   3047bc7998c749832e797efcbd71e13b
#
_cell.length_a   1.000
_cell.length_b   1.000
_cell.length_c   1.000
_cell.angle_alpha   90.00
_cell.angle_beta   90.00
_cell.angle_gamma   90.00
#
_symmetry.space_group_name_H-M   'P 1'
#
loop_
_entity.id
_entity.type
_entity.pdbx_description
1 polymer ?
#
loop_
_entity_poly.entity_id
_entity_poly.type
_entity_poly.pdbx_seq_one_letter_code
_entity_poly.pdbx_strand_id
1 'polypeptide(L)'
;MKGFIGTKVGMTQVFDDTGRAIPVTVIHAEPNTVVRLRTPEKDGYEAVQLGVGAVRPHKLTQPLRKDFEKRGITPVRFLREFRLPGASDLVPGSQHRIEDAFSAGDLVDVTGTSKGKGFAGVIKRWGFHRGPMSHGSKYHRRVGSLGSRTSGGGGRVHPGRKLPGHKGHSRVTVLKLNVVKVDSDRNLLLVRGAVPGPKGSLVMIRESVRNRKGAK
;
A
#
# COMPACT_ATOMS: atom_id res chain seq x y z
N MET A 1 8.35 7.64 -15.53
CA MET A 1 8.00 6.46 -14.66
C MET A 1 6.82 6.83 -13.75
N LYS A 2 5.75 6.01 -13.69
CA LYS A 2 4.55 6.27 -12.88
C LYS A 2 4.53 5.43 -11.58
N GLY A 3 5.48 5.70 -10.70
CA GLY A 3 5.57 5.10 -9.36
C GLY A 3 6.03 6.11 -8.33
N PHE A 4 5.40 6.16 -7.14
CA PHE A 4 5.66 7.17 -6.13
C PHE A 4 5.42 6.68 -4.71
N ILE A 5 6.14 7.23 -3.74
CA ILE A 5 5.95 6.98 -2.31
C ILE A 5 5.38 8.25 -1.69
N GLY A 6 4.27 8.12 -0.97
CA GLY A 6 3.68 9.24 -0.25
C GLY A 6 3.23 8.86 1.15
N THR A 7 2.77 9.83 1.91
CA THR A 7 2.24 9.68 3.26
C THR A 7 0.78 10.11 3.30
N LYS A 8 -0.10 9.26 3.83
CA LYS A 8 -1.52 9.58 3.97
C LYS A 8 -1.74 10.67 5.02
N VAL A 9 -2.27 11.81 4.62
CA VAL A 9 -2.62 12.92 5.52
C VAL A 9 -4.00 12.69 6.14
N GLY A 10 -5.01 12.40 5.31
CA GLY A 10 -6.37 12.22 5.78
C GLY A 10 -7.36 12.12 4.63
N MET A 11 -8.64 12.25 4.95
CA MET A 11 -9.71 12.33 3.96
C MET A 11 -10.47 13.65 4.12
N THR A 12 -10.90 14.19 2.99
CA THR A 12 -11.75 15.37 2.88
C THR A 12 -12.70 15.19 1.69
N GLN A 13 -13.45 16.22 1.36
CA GLN A 13 -14.27 16.27 0.17
C GLN A 13 -13.90 17.50 -0.66
N VAL A 14 -14.04 17.37 -1.96
CA VAL A 14 -13.87 18.44 -2.96
C VAL A 14 -15.15 18.49 -3.77
N PHE A 15 -15.58 19.67 -4.14
CA PHE A 15 -16.74 19.85 -5.00
C PHE A 15 -16.26 19.96 -6.46
N ASP A 16 -16.96 19.29 -7.36
CA ASP A 16 -16.76 19.48 -8.79
C ASP A 16 -17.52 20.72 -9.32
N ASP A 17 -17.32 21.05 -10.57
CA ASP A 17 -17.98 22.20 -11.21
C ASP A 17 -19.52 22.07 -11.26
N THR A 18 -20.04 20.86 -11.08
CA THR A 18 -21.47 20.57 -11.01
C THR A 18 -22.03 20.63 -9.58
N GLY A 19 -21.21 20.98 -8.57
CA GLY A 19 -21.59 21.04 -7.15
C GLY A 19 -21.64 19.67 -6.45
N ARG A 20 -21.20 18.58 -7.08
CA ARG A 20 -21.19 17.26 -6.47
C ARG A 20 -20.01 17.10 -5.54
N ALA A 21 -20.24 16.60 -4.33
CA ALA A 21 -19.18 16.30 -3.38
C ALA A 21 -18.43 15.02 -3.76
N ILE A 22 -17.13 15.13 -4.02
CA ILE A 22 -16.23 14.02 -4.31
C ILE A 22 -15.40 13.72 -3.05
N PRO A 23 -15.55 12.53 -2.42
CA PRO A 23 -14.71 12.16 -1.29
C PRO A 23 -13.29 11.87 -1.79
N VAL A 24 -12.30 12.52 -1.18
CA VAL A 24 -10.89 12.37 -1.55
C VAL A 24 -10.03 12.03 -0.36
N THR A 25 -9.00 11.24 -0.60
CA THR A 25 -7.87 11.06 0.32
C THR A 25 -6.74 11.97 -0.12
N VAL A 26 -6.23 12.76 0.82
CA VAL A 26 -5.06 13.62 0.62
C VAL A 26 -3.82 12.83 0.98
N ILE A 27 -2.88 12.75 0.06
CA ILE A 27 -1.58 12.10 0.21
C ILE A 27 -0.51 13.18 0.07
N HIS A 28 0.35 13.31 1.07
CA HIS A 28 1.55 14.14 1.00
C HIS A 28 2.62 13.37 0.23
N ALA A 29 3.05 13.94 -0.87
CA ALA A 29 3.92 13.34 -1.87
C ALA A 29 5.20 14.17 -1.99
N GLU A 30 6.04 14.15 -0.93
CA GLU A 30 7.37 14.78 -0.96
C GLU A 30 8.18 14.26 -2.14
N PRO A 31 9.05 15.08 -2.76
CA PRO A 31 9.93 14.62 -3.82
C PRO A 31 10.70 13.36 -3.40
N ASN A 32 10.61 12.31 -4.20
CA ASN A 32 11.27 11.05 -3.92
C ASN A 32 12.69 11.05 -4.50
N THR A 33 13.67 10.67 -3.72
CA THR A 33 15.06 10.53 -4.19
C THR A 33 15.23 9.17 -4.86
N VAL A 34 15.81 9.16 -6.05
CA VAL A 34 16.23 7.93 -6.74
C VAL A 34 17.51 7.42 -6.08
N VAL A 35 17.41 6.30 -5.37
CA VAL A 35 18.57 5.77 -4.60
C VAL A 35 19.37 4.78 -5.42
N ARG A 36 18.69 3.89 -6.15
CA ARG A 36 19.35 2.84 -6.92
C ARG A 36 18.51 2.40 -8.10
N LEU A 37 19.17 2.07 -9.19
CA LEU A 37 18.59 1.34 -10.31
C LEU A 37 18.97 -0.13 -10.21
N ARG A 38 18.01 -1.00 -10.49
CA ARG A 38 18.20 -2.43 -10.66
C ARG A 38 18.22 -2.74 -12.14
N THR A 39 19.23 -3.47 -12.58
CA THR A 39 19.39 -3.86 -13.99
C THR A 39 19.32 -5.37 -14.15
N PRO A 40 18.79 -5.87 -15.28
CA PRO A 40 18.67 -7.32 -15.53
C PRO A 40 20.03 -8.04 -15.42
N GLU A 41 21.11 -7.39 -15.84
CA GLU A 41 22.45 -7.98 -15.85
C GLU A 41 23.01 -8.27 -14.45
N LYS A 42 22.77 -7.35 -13.48
CA LYS A 42 23.33 -7.46 -12.12
C LYS A 42 22.34 -8.02 -11.12
N ASP A 43 21.07 -7.64 -11.22
CA ASP A 43 20.04 -7.94 -10.22
C ASP A 43 19.01 -8.96 -10.74
N GLY A 44 19.03 -9.30 -12.03
CA GLY A 44 18.09 -10.24 -12.65
C GLY A 44 16.71 -9.65 -12.97
N TYR A 45 16.49 -8.38 -12.69
CA TYR A 45 15.23 -7.67 -12.99
C TYR A 45 15.46 -6.16 -13.06
N GLU A 46 14.56 -5.47 -13.76
CA GLU A 46 14.55 -4.01 -13.87
C GLU A 46 13.65 -3.40 -12.79
N ALA A 47 14.19 -2.46 -12.01
CA ALA A 47 13.44 -1.70 -11.02
C ALA A 47 14.16 -0.42 -10.60
N VAL A 48 13.40 0.54 -10.08
CA VAL A 48 13.92 1.74 -9.41
C VAL A 48 13.66 1.64 -7.92
N GLN A 49 14.67 1.92 -7.12
CA GLN A 49 14.53 2.11 -5.68
C GLN A 49 14.40 3.59 -5.37
N LEU A 50 13.22 3.97 -4.89
CA LEU A 50 12.90 5.31 -4.44
C LEU A 50 13.04 5.41 -2.92
N GLY A 51 13.44 6.60 -2.47
CA GLY A 51 13.55 6.93 -1.05
C GLY A 51 12.79 8.20 -0.69
N VAL A 52 12.20 8.24 0.51
CA VAL A 52 11.48 9.40 1.04
C VAL A 52 11.72 9.59 2.53
N GLY A 53 11.61 10.85 2.98
CA GLY A 53 11.76 11.24 4.37
C GLY A 53 13.24 11.30 4.81
N ALA A 54 13.71 12.47 5.17
CA ALA A 54 15.07 12.66 5.67
C ALA A 54 15.28 11.95 7.02
N VAL A 55 16.46 11.36 7.21
CA VAL A 55 16.83 10.73 8.47
C VAL A 55 18.28 11.10 8.85
N ARG A 56 18.52 11.30 10.13
CA ARG A 56 19.87 11.56 10.62
C ARG A 56 20.74 10.31 10.48
N PRO A 57 22.00 10.41 9.97
CA PRO A 57 22.85 9.25 9.69
C PRO A 57 23.05 8.29 10.86
N HIS A 58 23.14 8.82 12.10
CA HIS A 58 23.33 7.98 13.31
C HIS A 58 22.11 7.09 13.66
N LYS A 59 20.92 7.36 13.08
CA LYS A 59 19.75 6.51 13.26
C LYS A 59 19.66 5.35 12.29
N LEU A 60 20.58 5.30 11.33
CA LEU A 60 20.69 4.20 10.37
C LEU A 60 21.71 3.16 10.88
N THR A 61 21.48 1.91 10.51
CA THR A 61 22.44 0.84 10.69
C THR A 61 23.70 1.10 9.85
N GLN A 62 24.86 0.67 10.31
CA GLN A 62 26.13 0.92 9.61
C GLN A 62 26.13 0.47 8.13
N PRO A 63 25.61 -0.71 7.75
CA PRO A 63 25.57 -1.12 6.34
C PRO A 63 24.79 -0.15 5.45
N LEU A 64 23.60 0.30 5.90
CA LEU A 64 22.79 1.26 5.15
C LEU A 64 23.47 2.62 5.07
N ARG A 65 24.06 3.09 6.16
CA ARG A 65 24.77 4.37 6.18
C ARG A 65 25.92 4.37 5.17
N LYS A 66 26.78 3.34 5.18
CA LYS A 66 27.89 3.20 4.23
C LYS A 66 27.42 3.08 2.79
N ASP A 67 26.26 2.45 2.52
CA ASP A 67 25.71 2.36 1.17
C ASP A 67 25.27 3.74 0.66
N PHE A 68 24.63 4.58 1.50
CA PHE A 68 24.29 5.96 1.15
C PHE A 68 25.55 6.83 0.95
N GLU A 69 26.54 6.72 1.83
CA GLU A 69 27.82 7.44 1.73
C GLU A 69 28.55 7.08 0.42
N LYS A 70 28.63 5.79 0.09
CA LYS A 70 29.24 5.31 -1.16
C LYS A 70 28.56 5.85 -2.42
N ARG A 71 27.26 6.12 -2.36
CA ARG A 71 26.49 6.66 -3.49
C ARG A 71 26.44 8.18 -3.52
N GLY A 72 26.89 8.86 -2.48
CA GLY A 72 26.81 10.32 -2.35
C GLY A 72 25.36 10.82 -2.21
N ILE A 73 24.44 10.00 -1.68
CA ILE A 73 23.02 10.32 -1.54
C ILE A 73 22.69 10.60 -0.09
N THR A 74 21.88 11.64 0.15
CA THR A 74 21.38 11.94 1.50
C THR A 74 20.55 10.78 2.05
N PRO A 75 20.80 10.36 3.31
CA PRO A 75 20.09 9.26 3.93
C PRO A 75 18.58 9.49 4.01
N VAL A 76 17.81 8.49 3.57
CA VAL A 76 16.34 8.51 3.60
C VAL A 76 15.78 7.42 4.51
N ARG A 77 14.61 7.69 5.07
CA ARG A 77 13.97 6.82 6.06
C ARG A 77 13.31 5.59 5.45
N PHE A 78 12.59 5.78 4.36
CA PHE A 78 11.81 4.74 3.73
C PHE A 78 12.32 4.47 2.32
N LEU A 79 12.60 3.21 2.03
CA LEU A 79 13.03 2.73 0.73
C LEU A 79 11.97 1.78 0.18
N ARG A 80 11.60 1.96 -1.10
CA ARG A 80 10.69 1.04 -1.82
C ARG A 80 11.14 0.89 -3.26
N GLU A 81 10.96 -0.31 -3.78
CA GLU A 81 11.27 -0.63 -5.18
C GLU A 81 10.01 -0.65 -6.03
N PHE A 82 10.14 -0.10 -7.22
CA PHE A 82 9.10 -0.11 -8.24
C PHE A 82 9.62 -0.81 -9.48
N ARG A 83 9.02 -1.94 -9.80
CA ARG A 83 9.25 -2.68 -11.05
C ARG A 83 8.34 -2.10 -12.12
N LEU A 84 8.85 -1.19 -12.91
CA LEU A 84 8.10 -0.49 -13.94
C LEU A 84 8.95 -0.35 -15.21
N PRO A 85 8.34 -0.40 -16.39
CA PRO A 85 9.04 -0.10 -17.64
C PRO A 85 9.61 1.34 -17.60
N GLY A 86 10.77 1.56 -18.21
CA GLY A 86 11.44 2.84 -18.23
C GLY A 86 12.08 3.24 -16.89
N ALA A 87 12.36 2.27 -16.03
CA ALA A 87 13.07 2.48 -14.78
C ALA A 87 14.52 2.94 -15.00
N SER A 88 15.11 2.56 -16.12
CA SER A 88 16.48 2.88 -16.55
C SER A 88 16.70 4.36 -16.91
N ASP A 89 15.63 5.12 -17.19
CA ASP A 89 15.73 6.51 -17.64
C ASP A 89 16.02 7.49 -16.50
N LEU A 90 15.95 7.02 -15.25
CA LEU A 90 16.20 7.83 -14.08
C LEU A 90 17.68 7.76 -13.66
N VAL A 91 18.18 8.88 -13.13
CA VAL A 91 19.56 8.96 -12.64
C VAL A 91 19.60 8.83 -11.11
N PRO A 92 20.46 7.96 -10.54
CA PRO A 92 20.65 7.90 -9.10
C PRO A 92 21.04 9.27 -8.52
N GLY A 93 20.42 9.65 -7.40
CA GLY A 93 20.56 10.95 -6.77
C GLY A 93 19.58 12.02 -7.25
N SER A 94 18.90 11.82 -8.37
CA SER A 94 17.86 12.75 -8.85
C SER A 94 16.63 12.73 -7.97
N GLN A 95 15.88 13.84 -7.98
CA GLN A 95 14.58 13.95 -7.31
C GLN A 95 13.47 13.69 -8.33
N HIS A 96 12.57 12.78 -7.99
CA HIS A 96 11.37 12.47 -8.74
C HIS A 96 10.17 13.17 -8.10
N ARG A 97 9.56 14.14 -8.79
CA ARG A 97 8.44 14.93 -8.30
C ARG A 97 7.12 14.30 -8.68
N ILE A 98 6.07 14.65 -7.94
CA ILE A 98 4.73 14.08 -8.16
C ILE A 98 4.13 14.52 -9.50
N GLU A 99 4.40 15.74 -9.93
CA GLU A 99 3.96 16.31 -11.22
C GLU A 99 4.54 15.57 -12.43
N ASP A 100 5.77 15.05 -12.32
CA ASP A 100 6.41 14.25 -13.37
C ASP A 100 5.81 12.84 -13.47
N ALA A 101 5.18 12.36 -12.37
CA ALA A 101 4.65 11.02 -12.27
C ALA A 101 3.18 10.92 -12.64
N PHE A 102 2.34 11.86 -12.18
CA PHE A 102 0.89 11.77 -12.28
C PHE A 102 0.24 13.09 -12.64
N SER A 103 -0.85 12.99 -13.41
CA SER A 103 -1.72 14.10 -13.78
C SER A 103 -3.15 13.88 -13.29
N ALA A 104 -3.94 14.95 -13.22
CA ALA A 104 -5.37 14.85 -12.93
C ALA A 104 -6.08 13.94 -13.96
N GLY A 105 -6.97 13.07 -13.51
CA GLY A 105 -7.65 12.08 -14.36
C GLY A 105 -6.93 10.74 -14.48
N ASP A 106 -5.65 10.63 -14.08
CA ASP A 106 -4.93 9.34 -14.10
C ASP A 106 -5.60 8.34 -13.15
N LEU A 107 -5.51 7.05 -13.52
CA LEU A 107 -5.95 5.94 -12.68
C LEU A 107 -4.75 5.31 -11.99
N VAL A 108 -4.80 5.25 -10.67
CA VAL A 108 -3.70 4.76 -9.83
C VAL A 108 -4.12 3.60 -8.93
N ASP A 109 -3.17 2.72 -8.66
CA ASP A 109 -3.27 1.67 -7.63
C ASP A 109 -2.49 2.13 -6.40
N VAL A 110 -3.14 2.14 -5.25
CA VAL A 110 -2.52 2.57 -4.00
C VAL A 110 -2.38 1.40 -3.05
N THR A 111 -1.13 1.09 -2.70
CA THR A 111 -0.77 0.02 -1.77
C THR A 111 -0.34 0.61 -0.43
N GLY A 112 -0.89 0.09 0.65
CA GLY A 112 -0.51 0.49 2.01
C GLY A 112 -0.75 -0.62 3.02
N THR A 113 -0.38 -0.38 4.28
CA THR A 113 -0.66 -1.29 5.38
C THR A 113 -1.97 -0.92 6.03
N SER A 114 -2.91 -1.86 6.08
CA SER A 114 -4.23 -1.64 6.65
C SER A 114 -4.17 -1.43 8.17
N LYS A 115 -5.18 -0.76 8.74
CA LYS A 115 -5.28 -0.59 10.21
C LYS A 115 -5.35 -1.95 10.88
N GLY A 116 -4.52 -2.18 11.90
CA GLY A 116 -4.56 -3.37 12.74
C GLY A 116 -5.85 -3.43 13.55
N LYS A 117 -6.41 -4.65 13.70
CA LYS A 117 -7.61 -4.93 14.50
C LYS A 117 -7.35 -5.99 15.56
N GLY A 118 -6.08 -6.34 15.76
CA GLY A 118 -5.65 -7.36 16.71
C GLY A 118 -6.16 -8.76 16.40
N PHE A 119 -6.23 -9.62 17.42
CA PHE A 119 -6.84 -10.94 17.32
C PHE A 119 -8.36 -10.79 17.23
N ALA A 120 -8.98 -11.34 16.20
CA ALA A 120 -10.40 -11.23 15.93
C ALA A 120 -11.06 -12.61 15.83
N GLY A 121 -12.23 -12.74 16.45
CA GLY A 121 -13.09 -13.89 16.31
C GLY A 121 -13.64 -14.04 14.90
N VAL A 122 -14.18 -15.22 14.58
CA VAL A 122 -14.64 -15.58 13.22
C VAL A 122 -15.73 -14.69 12.69
N ILE A 123 -16.60 -14.16 13.54
CA ILE A 123 -17.67 -13.24 13.14
C ILE A 123 -17.05 -11.95 12.58
N LYS A 124 -16.15 -11.31 13.32
CA LYS A 124 -15.47 -10.07 12.89
C LYS A 124 -14.49 -10.30 11.75
N ARG A 125 -13.77 -11.43 11.76
CA ARG A 125 -12.71 -11.71 10.78
C ARG A 125 -13.25 -12.14 9.43
N TRP A 126 -14.29 -13.01 9.44
CA TRP A 126 -14.77 -13.71 8.24
C TRP A 126 -16.26 -13.47 7.93
N GLY A 127 -16.99 -12.76 8.79
CA GLY A 127 -18.41 -12.52 8.61
C GLY A 127 -19.29 -13.73 8.93
N PHE A 128 -18.86 -14.61 9.80
CA PHE A 128 -19.68 -15.77 10.24
C PHE A 128 -20.93 -15.29 10.99
N HIS A 129 -22.01 -16.05 10.86
CA HIS A 129 -23.21 -15.86 11.67
C HIS A 129 -22.96 -16.26 13.12
N ARG A 130 -23.65 -15.61 14.03
CA ARG A 130 -23.70 -16.03 15.44
C ARG A 130 -24.63 -17.22 15.58
N GLY A 131 -24.40 -18.07 16.59
CA GLY A 131 -25.29 -19.13 16.96
C GLY A 131 -26.54 -18.62 17.70
N PRO A 132 -27.50 -19.51 18.03
CA PRO A 132 -28.68 -19.18 18.81
C PRO A 132 -28.33 -18.51 20.13
N MET A 133 -29.12 -17.50 20.54
CA MET A 133 -28.89 -16.75 21.78
C MET A 133 -29.84 -17.22 22.92
N SER A 134 -30.80 -18.07 22.59
CA SER A 134 -31.81 -18.62 23.51
C SER A 134 -31.86 -20.16 23.41
N HIS A 135 -32.88 -20.78 24.03
CA HIS A 135 -33.09 -22.25 24.04
C HIS A 135 -31.91 -23.04 24.62
N GLY A 136 -31.24 -22.51 25.66
CA GLY A 136 -30.13 -23.20 26.35
C GLY A 136 -28.84 -23.31 25.53
N SER A 137 -28.73 -22.66 24.38
CA SER A 137 -27.51 -22.71 23.58
C SER A 137 -26.36 -22.04 24.32
N LYS A 138 -25.20 -22.73 24.38
CA LYS A 138 -23.91 -22.17 24.82
C LYS A 138 -23.02 -21.82 23.66
N TYR A 139 -23.55 -21.86 22.42
CA TYR A 139 -22.83 -21.66 21.19
C TYR A 139 -23.20 -20.27 20.58
N HIS A 140 -22.67 -19.18 21.14
CA HIS A 140 -23.05 -17.84 20.70
C HIS A 140 -22.13 -17.28 19.61
N ARG A 141 -20.82 -17.36 19.78
CA ARG A 141 -19.82 -16.74 18.92
C ARG A 141 -18.69 -17.68 18.47
N ARG A 142 -18.89 -18.97 18.58
CA ARG A 142 -17.90 -20.00 18.27
C ARG A 142 -17.83 -20.32 16.77
N VAL A 143 -16.80 -21.08 16.38
CA VAL A 143 -16.48 -21.38 14.97
C VAL A 143 -17.45 -22.38 14.33
N GLY A 144 -18.04 -23.27 15.12
CA GLY A 144 -18.82 -24.41 14.65
C GLY A 144 -17.97 -25.66 14.44
N SER A 145 -18.56 -26.65 13.79
CA SER A 145 -17.87 -27.90 13.48
C SER A 145 -16.70 -27.65 12.53
N LEU A 146 -15.59 -28.31 12.81
CA LEU A 146 -14.38 -28.26 11.97
C LEU A 146 -14.32 -29.41 10.95
N GLY A 147 -15.33 -30.27 10.92
CA GLY A 147 -15.44 -31.42 10.04
C GLY A 147 -15.50 -32.74 10.79
N SER A 148 -15.81 -33.83 10.08
CA SER A 148 -15.82 -35.19 10.64
C SER A 148 -14.41 -35.71 10.85
N ARG A 149 -14.22 -36.47 11.93
CA ARG A 149 -12.95 -37.11 12.26
C ARG A 149 -12.61 -38.27 11.32
N THR A 150 -13.62 -38.85 10.68
CA THR A 150 -13.52 -40.08 9.86
C THR A 150 -13.44 -39.80 8.34
N SER A 151 -13.86 -38.65 7.85
CA SER A 151 -13.83 -38.38 6.41
C SER A 151 -12.48 -37.84 5.94
N GLY A 152 -11.70 -38.67 5.28
CA GLY A 152 -10.64 -38.30 4.34
C GLY A 152 -9.41 -37.52 4.82
N GLY A 153 -9.27 -37.23 6.11
CA GLY A 153 -8.21 -36.32 6.57
C GLY A 153 -7.54 -36.68 7.91
N GLY A 154 -7.72 -37.85 8.45
CA GLY A 154 -7.02 -38.27 9.68
C GLY A 154 -7.27 -37.38 10.89
N GLY A 155 -8.42 -36.72 10.98
CA GLY A 155 -8.79 -35.90 12.15
C GLY A 155 -8.12 -34.53 12.21
N ARG A 156 -7.46 -34.09 11.18
CA ARG A 156 -6.81 -32.75 11.13
C ARG A 156 -7.70 -31.71 10.47
N VAL A 157 -7.52 -30.45 10.86
CA VAL A 157 -8.16 -29.30 10.21
C VAL A 157 -7.49 -29.04 8.87
N HIS A 158 -8.28 -28.94 7.80
CA HIS A 158 -7.76 -28.68 6.45
C HIS A 158 -7.12 -27.29 6.33
N PRO A 159 -6.06 -27.14 5.53
CA PRO A 159 -5.48 -25.84 5.19
C PRO A 159 -6.54 -24.88 4.64
N GLY A 160 -6.43 -23.59 4.97
CA GLY A 160 -7.38 -22.56 4.51
C GLY A 160 -8.69 -22.47 5.31
N ARG A 161 -8.92 -23.33 6.32
CA ARG A 161 -10.10 -23.24 7.18
C ARG A 161 -10.17 -21.88 7.89
N LYS A 162 -11.32 -21.21 7.79
CA LYS A 162 -11.55 -19.89 8.38
C LYS A 162 -11.69 -19.97 9.89
N LEU A 163 -10.64 -19.59 10.62
CA LEU A 163 -10.54 -19.60 12.07
C LEU A 163 -10.28 -18.20 12.65
N PRO A 164 -10.46 -17.99 13.98
CA PRO A 164 -10.03 -16.76 14.64
C PRO A 164 -8.55 -16.49 14.40
N GLY A 165 -8.12 -15.25 14.50
CA GLY A 165 -6.72 -14.89 14.35
C GLY A 165 -6.52 -13.41 14.07
N HIS A 166 -5.30 -13.04 13.75
CA HIS A 166 -4.92 -11.67 13.49
C HIS A 166 -5.70 -11.10 12.30
N LYS A 167 -6.23 -9.88 12.45
CA LYS A 167 -6.93 -9.13 11.40
C LYS A 167 -6.33 -7.74 11.25
N GLY A 168 -6.15 -7.33 10.01
CA GLY A 168 -5.52 -6.05 9.68
C GLY A 168 -3.99 -6.10 9.78
N HIS A 169 -3.35 -4.92 9.76
CA HIS A 169 -1.89 -4.75 9.67
C HIS A 169 -1.27 -5.60 8.56
N SER A 170 -1.99 -5.71 7.46
CA SER A 170 -1.59 -6.45 6.26
C SER A 170 -1.45 -5.48 5.08
N ARG A 171 -0.59 -5.82 4.13
CA ARG A 171 -0.46 -5.11 2.87
C ARG A 171 -1.76 -5.26 2.07
N VAL A 172 -2.36 -4.13 1.69
CA VAL A 172 -3.59 -4.07 0.90
C VAL A 172 -3.37 -3.09 -0.24
N THR A 173 -3.82 -3.45 -1.42
CA THR A 173 -3.82 -2.57 -2.60
C THR A 173 -5.25 -2.25 -2.98
N VAL A 174 -5.57 -0.98 -3.10
CA VAL A 174 -6.82 -0.49 -3.69
C VAL A 174 -6.52 -0.11 -5.12
N LEU A 175 -7.25 -0.74 -6.03
CA LEU A 175 -7.03 -0.61 -7.46
C LEU A 175 -7.91 0.49 -8.07
N LYS A 176 -7.45 1.07 -9.17
CA LYS A 176 -8.23 1.94 -10.06
C LYS A 176 -8.85 3.14 -9.34
N LEU A 177 -8.05 3.84 -8.52
CA LEU A 177 -8.44 5.11 -7.93
C LEU A 177 -8.15 6.25 -8.91
N ASN A 178 -9.08 7.19 -9.04
CA ASN A 178 -8.91 8.36 -9.90
C ASN A 178 -8.15 9.46 -9.15
N VAL A 179 -7.15 10.06 -9.79
CA VAL A 179 -6.46 11.27 -9.34
C VAL A 179 -7.35 12.46 -9.65
N VAL A 180 -7.85 13.13 -8.61
CA VAL A 180 -8.73 14.30 -8.75
C VAL A 180 -7.91 15.56 -9.03
N LYS A 181 -6.83 15.76 -8.27
CA LYS A 181 -5.96 16.93 -8.38
C LYS A 181 -4.55 16.61 -7.94
N VAL A 182 -3.58 17.20 -8.60
CA VAL A 182 -2.17 17.26 -8.19
C VAL A 182 -1.87 18.73 -7.83
N ASP A 183 -1.31 18.96 -6.64
CA ASP A 183 -0.88 20.26 -6.16
C ASP A 183 0.64 20.18 -5.95
N SER A 184 1.38 20.72 -6.92
CA SER A 184 2.85 20.71 -6.93
C SER A 184 3.43 21.61 -5.86
N ASP A 185 2.81 22.76 -5.58
CA ASP A 185 3.31 23.76 -4.63
C ASP A 185 3.33 23.21 -3.19
N ARG A 186 2.31 22.42 -2.85
CA ARG A 186 2.15 21.80 -1.53
C ARG A 186 2.58 20.35 -1.48
N ASN A 187 3.03 19.78 -2.59
CA ASN A 187 3.35 18.35 -2.73
C ASN A 187 2.17 17.45 -2.31
N LEU A 188 0.95 17.75 -2.78
CA LEU A 188 -0.24 16.99 -2.45
C LEU A 188 -0.82 16.27 -3.68
N LEU A 189 -1.22 15.03 -3.45
CA LEU A 189 -1.99 14.23 -4.39
C LEU A 189 -3.36 13.94 -3.79
N LEU A 190 -4.42 14.35 -4.47
CA LEU A 190 -5.81 14.09 -4.09
C LEU A 190 -6.34 12.93 -4.92
N VAL A 191 -6.64 11.81 -4.25
CA VAL A 191 -7.14 10.59 -4.88
C VAL A 191 -8.58 10.33 -4.44
N ARG A 192 -9.47 10.06 -5.39
CA ARG A 192 -10.89 9.79 -5.11
C ARG A 192 -11.05 8.49 -4.34
N GLY A 193 -11.69 8.56 -3.18
CA GLY A 193 -12.02 7.39 -2.37
C GLY A 193 -11.06 7.10 -1.23
N ALA A 194 -11.15 5.90 -0.68
CA ALA A 194 -10.40 5.48 0.51
C ALA A 194 -9.06 4.84 0.17
N VAL A 195 -8.03 5.18 0.95
CA VAL A 195 -6.68 4.62 0.87
C VAL A 195 -6.38 3.83 2.14
N PRO A 196 -5.69 2.67 2.06
CA PRO A 196 -5.37 1.86 3.22
C PRO A 196 -4.49 2.59 4.24
N GLY A 197 -4.65 2.23 5.50
CA GLY A 197 -3.83 2.70 6.61
C GLY A 197 -4.42 3.86 7.42
N PRO A 198 -3.82 4.16 8.58
CA PRO A 198 -4.13 5.33 9.40
C PRO A 198 -3.55 6.62 8.79
N LYS A 199 -3.83 7.78 9.37
CA LYS A 199 -3.12 9.03 9.09
C LYS A 199 -1.63 8.84 9.40
N GLY A 200 -0.75 9.43 8.61
CA GLY A 200 0.71 9.28 8.74
C GLY A 200 1.27 7.95 8.20
N SER A 201 0.46 7.06 7.63
CA SER A 201 0.95 5.82 7.05
C SER A 201 1.58 6.03 5.68
N LEU A 202 2.66 5.28 5.43
CA LEU A 202 3.30 5.22 4.12
C LEU A 202 2.40 4.51 3.12
N VAL A 203 2.29 5.07 1.92
CA VAL A 203 1.57 4.48 0.80
C VAL A 203 2.45 4.48 -0.45
N MET A 204 2.32 3.43 -1.24
CA MET A 204 2.96 3.31 -2.55
C MET A 204 1.89 3.52 -3.62
N ILE A 205 2.15 4.43 -4.52
CA ILE A 205 1.25 4.80 -5.61
C ILE A 205 1.90 4.35 -6.91
N ARG A 206 1.14 3.70 -7.77
CA ARG A 206 1.60 3.32 -9.10
C ARG A 206 0.46 3.47 -10.10
N GLU A 207 0.79 3.54 -11.37
CA GLU A 207 -0.21 3.49 -12.44
C GLU A 207 -1.03 2.21 -12.33
N SER A 208 -2.34 2.31 -12.56
CA SER A 208 -3.24 1.16 -12.46
C SER A 208 -2.96 0.14 -13.55
N VAL A 209 -2.72 -1.11 -13.16
CA VAL A 209 -2.51 -2.23 -14.07
C VAL A 209 -3.73 -2.46 -14.98
N ARG A 210 -4.94 -2.15 -14.49
CA ARG A 210 -6.20 -2.33 -15.23
C ARG A 210 -6.48 -1.23 -16.26
N ASN A 211 -5.64 -0.21 -16.35
CA ASN A 211 -5.82 0.90 -17.30
C ASN A 211 -4.79 0.88 -18.43
N ARG A 212 -3.94 -0.14 -18.52
CA ARG A 212 -3.04 -0.29 -19.66
C ARG A 212 -3.87 -0.53 -20.92
N LYS A 213 -4.24 0.57 -21.59
CA LYS A 213 -4.72 0.51 -22.98
C LYS A 213 -3.57 -0.03 -23.82
N GLY A 214 -3.66 -1.26 -24.28
CA GLY A 214 -2.72 -1.81 -25.25
C GLY A 214 -1.94 -3.08 -24.86
N ALA A 215 -2.19 -3.72 -23.72
CA ALA A 215 -1.73 -5.10 -23.53
C ALA A 215 -2.79 -6.07 -24.06
N LYS A 216 -2.83 -6.25 -25.40
CA LYS A 216 -3.36 -7.44 -26.07
C LYS A 216 -2.19 -8.33 -26.44
#